data_628ac36d787b6e8e114b53abb66094cc
#
_entry.id   628ac36d787b6e8e114b53abb66094cc
#
_cell.length_a   1.000
_cell.length_b   1.000
_cell.length_c   1.000
_cell.angle_alpha   90.00
_cell.angle_beta   90.00
_cell.angle_gamma   90.00
#
_symmetry.space_group_name_H-M   'P 1'
#
loop_
_entity.id
_entity.type
_entity.pdbx_description
1 polymer ?
#
loop_
_entity_poly.entity_id
_entity_poly.type
_entity_poly.pdbx_seq_one_letter_code
_entity_poly.pdbx_strand_id
1 'polypeptide(L)'
;MRRPLRVALAACLVLGGCTTASDGPAVVALPPHEGGFDYQLGGAYAADVAVVVRDASADPQPGAYSICYVNGFQTQPDEAELWLDHSELLLRDDAGDPVTDPDWPEEYVLDPSAASQREGILEILGPVISGCAEAGFEAVEIDNLDTWTRFDGIDEDGASALAAEYVELSHSAGLAIAQKNAAEMAEHAHGELGFDFAVTEECGRYDECAAYTDVYGDHVLQIEYPGSLAESGVSFAEVCALPDRAPLTILRDSDLVAGGEPGYVYGSC
;
A
#
# COMPACT_ATOMS: atom_id res chain seq x y z
N MET A 1 35.54 -75.68 -23.67
CA MET A 1 36.06 -74.61 -22.77
C MET A 1 35.29 -73.34 -23.07
N ARG A 2 34.28 -72.99 -22.23
CA ARG A 2 33.48 -71.80 -22.38
C ARG A 2 33.89 -70.88 -21.23
N ARG A 3 34.36 -69.62 -21.54
CA ARG A 3 34.69 -68.59 -20.57
C ARG A 3 33.41 -67.83 -20.18
N PRO A 4 33.20 -67.51 -18.91
CA PRO A 4 32.04 -66.65 -18.51
C PRO A 4 32.38 -65.17 -18.73
N LEU A 5 31.41 -64.47 -19.29
CA LEU A 5 31.35 -62.99 -19.44
C LEU A 5 31.04 -62.37 -18.13
N ARG A 6 31.90 -61.49 -17.59
CA ARG A 6 31.65 -60.70 -16.39
C ARG A 6 30.99 -59.38 -16.80
N VAL A 7 29.74 -59.21 -16.44
CA VAL A 7 29.04 -57.93 -16.56
C VAL A 7 29.37 -57.05 -15.33
N ALA A 8 30.03 -55.94 -15.58
CA ALA A 8 30.26 -54.93 -14.53
C ALA A 8 29.05 -54.00 -14.42
N LEU A 9 28.40 -53.99 -13.28
CA LEU A 9 27.32 -53.09 -12.97
C LEU A 9 27.95 -51.77 -12.49
N ALA A 10 27.80 -50.68 -13.25
CA ALA A 10 28.19 -49.34 -12.82
C ALA A 10 27.03 -48.73 -12.02
N ALA A 11 27.24 -48.51 -10.71
CA ALA A 11 26.31 -47.79 -9.87
C ALA A 11 26.53 -46.28 -10.07
N CYS A 12 25.57 -45.60 -10.69
CA CYS A 12 25.50 -44.13 -10.69
C CYS A 12 25.02 -43.62 -9.33
N LEU A 13 25.92 -43.04 -8.55
CA LEU A 13 25.55 -42.22 -7.38
C LEU A 13 24.98 -40.88 -7.88
N VAL A 14 23.68 -40.70 -7.73
CA VAL A 14 23.04 -39.38 -7.90
C VAL A 14 23.27 -38.63 -6.60
N LEU A 15 24.20 -37.67 -6.58
CA LEU A 15 24.38 -36.70 -5.54
C LEU A 15 23.20 -35.69 -5.64
N GLY A 16 22.17 -35.90 -4.86
CA GLY A 16 21.12 -34.90 -4.64
C GLY A 16 21.73 -33.70 -3.91
N GLY A 17 22.02 -32.62 -4.63
CA GLY A 17 22.36 -31.34 -4.06
C GLY A 17 21.11 -30.77 -3.39
N CYS A 18 21.06 -30.75 -2.05
CA CYS A 18 20.16 -29.89 -1.33
C CYS A 18 20.63 -28.45 -1.56
N THR A 19 19.94 -27.70 -2.41
CA THR A 19 20.03 -26.25 -2.42
C THR A 19 19.35 -25.77 -1.13
N THR A 20 20.14 -25.38 -0.14
CA THR A 20 19.64 -24.58 0.98
C THR A 20 19.17 -23.24 0.39
N ALA A 21 17.86 -23.01 0.41
CA ALA A 21 17.33 -21.66 0.24
C ALA A 21 18.00 -20.77 1.28
N SER A 22 18.54 -19.64 0.88
CA SER A 22 19.06 -18.64 1.81
C SER A 22 17.87 -18.01 2.51
N ASP A 23 17.72 -18.25 3.82
CA ASP A 23 16.80 -17.53 4.71
C ASP A 23 17.32 -16.10 4.98
N GLY A 24 17.50 -15.31 3.92
CA GLY A 24 17.61 -13.87 4.03
C GLY A 24 16.22 -13.26 3.81
N PRO A 25 15.93 -12.08 4.38
CA PRO A 25 14.68 -11.39 4.06
C PRO A 25 14.55 -11.28 2.54
N ALA A 26 13.35 -11.54 2.03
CA ALA A 26 13.07 -11.40 0.60
C ALA A 26 13.38 -9.95 0.21
N VAL A 27 14.27 -9.76 -0.77
CA VAL A 27 14.53 -8.41 -1.30
C VAL A 27 13.35 -8.07 -2.19
N VAL A 28 12.48 -7.19 -1.71
CA VAL A 28 11.33 -6.69 -2.47
C VAL A 28 11.80 -5.66 -3.51
N ALA A 29 11.11 -5.58 -4.63
CA ALA A 29 11.38 -4.58 -5.65
C ALA A 29 10.67 -3.27 -5.28
N LEU A 30 11.40 -2.15 -5.28
CA LEU A 30 10.82 -0.82 -5.06
C LEU A 30 10.28 -0.23 -6.37
N PRO A 31 9.30 0.70 -6.29
CA PRO A 31 8.79 1.37 -7.48
C PRO A 31 9.90 2.19 -8.16
N PRO A 32 9.94 2.21 -9.51
CA PRO A 32 10.83 3.11 -10.24
C PRO A 32 10.46 4.57 -9.94
N HIS A 33 11.46 5.43 -9.93
CA HIS A 33 11.31 6.88 -9.69
C HIS A 33 11.28 7.70 -10.99
N GLU A 34 11.17 7.02 -12.14
CA GLU A 34 11.07 7.63 -13.48
C GLU A 34 10.00 6.92 -14.30
N GLY A 35 9.51 7.54 -15.38
CA GLY A 35 8.61 6.91 -16.35
C GLY A 35 7.12 7.13 -16.07
N GLY A 36 6.79 8.02 -15.15
CA GLY A 36 5.40 8.41 -14.86
C GLY A 36 4.70 7.52 -13.84
N PHE A 37 3.64 8.07 -13.26
CA PHE A 37 2.82 7.47 -12.22
C PHE A 37 1.34 7.77 -12.49
N ASP A 38 0.43 6.86 -12.18
CA ASP A 38 -1.01 7.09 -12.20
C ASP A 38 -1.72 6.42 -11.01
N TYR A 39 -2.77 7.07 -10.53
CA TYR A 39 -3.54 6.65 -9.35
C TYR A 39 -4.98 6.38 -9.76
N GLN A 40 -5.42 5.11 -9.79
CA GLN A 40 -6.60 4.61 -10.50
C GLN A 40 -7.61 3.91 -9.57
N LEU A 41 -7.99 4.53 -8.43
CA LEU A 41 -8.94 3.91 -7.48
C LEU A 41 -10.40 4.00 -7.96
N GLY A 42 -10.77 5.01 -8.73
CA GLY A 42 -12.11 5.15 -9.30
C GLY A 42 -12.38 4.27 -10.54
N GLY A 43 -11.41 3.41 -10.91
CA GLY A 43 -11.57 2.44 -11.99
C GLY A 43 -10.29 2.24 -12.82
N ALA A 44 -10.00 0.99 -13.17
CA ALA A 44 -8.79 0.62 -13.89
C ALA A 44 -8.88 0.96 -15.38
N TYR A 45 -7.82 1.52 -15.94
CA TYR A 45 -7.64 1.77 -17.37
C TYR A 45 -6.16 1.65 -17.76
N ALA A 46 -5.88 1.50 -19.04
CA ALA A 46 -4.50 1.43 -19.52
C ALA A 46 -3.89 2.84 -19.56
N ALA A 47 -2.73 3.02 -18.90
CA ALA A 47 -1.94 4.24 -18.90
C ALA A 47 -0.50 3.95 -19.34
N ASP A 48 0.14 4.89 -20.03
CA ASP A 48 1.55 4.78 -20.44
C ASP A 48 2.44 5.36 -19.33
N VAL A 49 2.55 4.61 -18.24
CA VAL A 49 3.27 4.99 -17.01
C VAL A 49 4.09 3.80 -16.48
N ALA A 50 5.13 4.11 -15.72
CA ALA A 50 5.96 3.10 -15.09
C ALA A 50 5.36 2.54 -13.80
N VAL A 51 4.55 3.34 -13.09
CA VAL A 51 3.92 2.96 -11.82
C VAL A 51 2.42 3.22 -11.88
N VAL A 52 1.61 2.27 -11.40
CA VAL A 52 0.16 2.45 -11.25
C VAL A 52 -0.32 1.92 -9.91
N VAL A 53 -1.20 2.66 -9.26
CA VAL A 53 -1.94 2.18 -8.09
C VAL A 53 -3.35 1.82 -8.51
N ARG A 54 -3.85 0.68 -8.04
CA ARG A 54 -5.21 0.20 -8.26
C ARG A 54 -5.78 -0.41 -6.99
N ASP A 55 -7.08 -0.32 -6.86
CA ASP A 55 -7.82 -1.04 -5.83
C ASP A 55 -7.57 -2.56 -5.88
N ALA A 56 -7.58 -3.23 -4.72
CA ALA A 56 -7.34 -4.67 -4.61
C ALA A 56 -8.30 -5.54 -5.42
N SER A 57 -9.47 -5.02 -5.79
CA SER A 57 -10.45 -5.70 -6.65
C SER A 57 -10.10 -5.65 -8.14
N ALA A 58 -9.12 -4.84 -8.54
CA ALA A 58 -8.71 -4.69 -9.94
C ALA A 58 -7.51 -5.57 -10.29
N ASP A 59 -7.32 -5.86 -11.57
CA ASP A 59 -6.11 -6.54 -12.05
C ASP A 59 -4.92 -5.57 -12.13
N PRO A 60 -3.67 -6.01 -11.85
CA PRO A 60 -2.47 -5.20 -12.07
C PRO A 60 -2.30 -4.85 -13.54
N GLN A 61 -1.61 -3.73 -13.85
CA GLN A 61 -1.37 -3.31 -15.22
C GLN A 61 -0.16 -4.03 -15.82
N PRO A 62 -0.32 -4.81 -16.89
CA PRO A 62 0.82 -5.47 -17.53
C PRO A 62 1.92 -4.48 -17.98
N GLY A 63 3.15 -4.71 -17.52
CA GLY A 63 4.32 -3.92 -17.92
C GLY A 63 4.55 -2.63 -17.12
N ALA A 64 3.71 -2.31 -16.16
CA ALA A 64 3.94 -1.28 -15.15
C ALA A 64 4.18 -1.94 -13.78
N TYR A 65 4.90 -1.28 -12.90
CA TYR A 65 4.97 -1.62 -11.48
C TYR A 65 3.61 -1.30 -10.85
N SER A 66 2.91 -2.32 -10.43
CA SER A 66 1.53 -2.20 -9.93
C SER A 66 1.48 -2.30 -8.42
N ILE A 67 0.85 -1.31 -7.79
CA ILE A 67 0.65 -1.20 -6.35
C ILE A 67 -0.82 -1.48 -6.05
N CYS A 68 -1.07 -2.39 -5.13
CA CYS A 68 -2.39 -2.79 -4.67
C CYS A 68 -2.82 -1.88 -3.51
N TYR A 69 -3.86 -1.09 -3.69
CA TYR A 69 -4.44 -0.28 -2.63
C TYR A 69 -5.29 -1.16 -1.70
N VAL A 70 -5.05 -1.04 -0.41
CA VAL A 70 -5.81 -1.70 0.66
C VAL A 70 -6.12 -0.67 1.74
N ASN A 71 -7.40 -0.49 2.08
CA ASN A 71 -7.79 0.30 3.23
C ASN A 71 -7.50 -0.52 4.51
N GLY A 72 -6.41 -0.19 5.19
CA GLY A 72 -5.90 -0.99 6.31
C GLY A 72 -6.47 -0.61 7.67
N PHE A 73 -7.09 0.58 7.79
CA PHE A 73 -7.57 1.13 9.07
C PHE A 73 -9.01 1.63 9.02
N GLN A 74 -9.63 1.55 7.85
CA GLN A 74 -11.06 1.79 7.65
C GLN A 74 -11.63 0.71 6.74
N THR A 75 -12.94 0.66 6.59
CA THR A 75 -13.61 -0.31 5.72
C THR A 75 -13.84 0.29 4.34
N GLN A 76 -13.93 -0.55 3.31
CA GLN A 76 -14.45 -0.13 2.02
C GLN A 76 -15.98 -0.06 2.04
N PRO A 77 -16.62 0.87 1.31
CA PRO A 77 -18.08 1.01 1.31
C PRO A 77 -18.84 -0.26 0.90
N ASP A 78 -18.32 -1.02 -0.05
CA ASP A 78 -18.92 -2.26 -0.56
C ASP A 78 -18.70 -3.48 0.36
N GLU A 79 -17.80 -3.36 1.36
CA GLU A 79 -17.52 -4.39 2.37
C GLU A 79 -18.25 -4.12 3.71
N ALA A 80 -19.04 -3.06 3.82
CA ALA A 80 -19.68 -2.63 5.07
C ALA A 80 -20.47 -3.75 5.77
N GLU A 81 -21.19 -4.60 5.05
CA GLU A 81 -21.94 -5.73 5.64
C GLU A 81 -20.99 -6.74 6.31
N LEU A 82 -19.87 -7.08 5.68
CA LEU A 82 -18.85 -7.98 6.24
C LEU A 82 -18.33 -7.44 7.59
N TRP A 83 -17.96 -6.18 7.63
CA TRP A 83 -17.41 -5.57 8.84
C TRP A 83 -18.44 -5.36 9.94
N LEU A 84 -19.71 -5.13 9.61
CA LEU A 84 -20.80 -5.08 10.60
C LEU A 84 -21.09 -6.43 11.22
N ASP A 85 -20.85 -7.55 10.52
CA ASP A 85 -20.91 -8.89 11.06
C ASP A 85 -19.72 -9.17 12.03
N HIS A 86 -18.63 -8.40 11.92
CA HIS A 86 -17.45 -8.40 12.80
C HIS A 86 -17.33 -7.09 13.59
N SER A 87 -18.44 -6.57 14.05
CA SER A 87 -18.53 -5.21 14.64
C SER A 87 -17.71 -5.01 15.92
N GLU A 88 -17.16 -6.05 16.51
CA GLU A 88 -16.16 -6.01 17.59
C GLU A 88 -14.79 -5.49 17.13
N LEU A 89 -14.54 -5.44 15.82
CA LEU A 89 -13.32 -4.93 15.21
C LEU A 89 -13.42 -3.43 14.87
N LEU A 90 -14.61 -2.85 15.01
CA LEU A 90 -14.88 -1.44 14.68
C LEU A 90 -14.75 -0.55 15.91
N LEU A 91 -14.20 0.65 15.72
CA LEU A 91 -14.20 1.70 16.72
C LEU A 91 -15.64 2.04 17.10
N ARG A 92 -15.89 2.28 18.41
CA ARG A 92 -17.20 2.63 18.91
C ARG A 92 -17.21 3.96 19.63
N ASP A 93 -18.27 4.69 19.45
CA ASP A 93 -18.53 5.92 20.19
C ASP A 93 -19.02 5.64 21.63
N ASP A 94 -19.28 6.69 22.40
CA ASP A 94 -19.79 6.63 23.78
C ASP A 94 -21.19 5.97 23.89
N ALA A 95 -21.97 5.92 22.81
CA ALA A 95 -23.27 5.25 22.75
C ALA A 95 -23.13 3.74 22.41
N GLY A 96 -21.94 3.32 21.98
CA GLY A 96 -21.63 1.98 21.54
C GLY A 96 -21.92 1.73 20.06
N ASP A 97 -22.19 2.77 19.28
CA ASP A 97 -22.41 2.69 17.84
C ASP A 97 -21.06 2.70 17.09
N PRO A 98 -20.93 1.98 15.96
CA PRO A 98 -19.72 2.03 15.12
C PRO A 98 -19.45 3.45 14.61
N VAL A 99 -18.18 3.88 14.68
CA VAL A 99 -17.74 5.19 14.21
C VAL A 99 -17.48 5.11 12.69
N THR A 100 -17.97 6.13 11.97
CA THR A 100 -17.65 6.34 10.55
C THR A 100 -16.79 7.58 10.37
N ASP A 101 -16.01 7.62 9.27
CA ASP A 101 -15.25 8.81 8.91
C ASP A 101 -16.20 9.92 8.44
N PRO A 102 -16.13 11.16 8.99
CA PRO A 102 -17.02 12.25 8.61
C PRO A 102 -16.82 12.71 7.15
N ASP A 103 -15.63 12.52 6.58
CA ASP A 103 -15.33 12.84 5.19
C ASP A 103 -15.71 11.69 4.23
N TRP A 104 -15.74 10.46 4.76
CA TRP A 104 -16.13 9.22 4.07
C TRP A 104 -17.21 8.46 4.87
N PRO A 105 -18.45 8.95 4.94
CA PRO A 105 -19.47 8.47 5.89
C PRO A 105 -19.94 7.03 5.63
N GLU A 106 -19.53 6.42 4.54
CA GLU A 106 -19.78 5.00 4.21
C GLU A 106 -18.68 4.07 4.72
N GLU A 107 -17.57 4.63 5.28
CA GLU A 107 -16.44 3.88 5.80
C GLU A 107 -16.43 3.86 7.32
N TYR A 108 -16.39 2.67 7.90
CA TYR A 108 -16.24 2.48 9.34
C TYR A 108 -14.76 2.46 9.72
N VAL A 109 -14.46 3.02 10.89
CA VAL A 109 -13.10 3.05 11.44
C VAL A 109 -12.80 1.74 12.16
N LEU A 110 -11.67 1.10 11.86
CA LEU A 110 -11.21 -0.10 12.54
C LEU A 110 -10.58 0.25 13.90
N ASP A 111 -10.71 -0.62 14.89
CA ASP A 111 -10.10 -0.46 16.20
C ASP A 111 -8.95 -1.47 16.40
N PRO A 112 -7.68 -1.07 16.19
CA PRO A 112 -6.52 -1.93 16.37
C PRO A 112 -5.99 -1.97 17.82
N SER A 113 -6.66 -1.35 18.79
CA SER A 113 -6.14 -1.10 20.14
C SER A 113 -5.81 -2.39 20.90
N ALA A 114 -6.65 -3.42 20.80
CA ALA A 114 -6.39 -4.70 21.45
C ALA A 114 -5.78 -5.74 20.48
N ALA A 115 -4.92 -6.63 21.00
CA ALA A 115 -4.32 -7.69 20.19
C ALA A 115 -5.36 -8.58 19.50
N SER A 116 -6.47 -8.91 20.18
CA SER A 116 -7.54 -9.73 19.59
C SER A 116 -8.27 -9.01 18.44
N GLN A 117 -8.34 -7.66 18.47
CA GLN A 117 -8.90 -6.89 17.36
C GLN A 117 -7.94 -6.90 16.16
N ARG A 118 -6.64 -6.70 16.39
CA ARG A 118 -5.63 -6.83 15.32
C ARG A 118 -5.62 -8.22 14.68
N GLU A 119 -5.67 -9.29 15.49
CA GLU A 119 -5.80 -10.66 14.98
C GLU A 119 -7.05 -10.80 14.09
N GLY A 120 -8.22 -10.31 14.53
CA GLY A 120 -9.45 -10.36 13.74
C GLY A 120 -9.39 -9.51 12.46
N ILE A 121 -8.80 -8.31 12.50
CA ILE A 121 -8.58 -7.47 11.31
C ILE A 121 -7.69 -8.20 10.30
N LEU A 122 -6.61 -8.83 10.75
CA LEU A 122 -5.71 -9.61 9.88
C LEU A 122 -6.34 -10.88 9.33
N GLU A 123 -7.29 -11.52 10.04
CA GLU A 123 -8.04 -12.63 9.48
C GLU A 123 -8.88 -12.21 8.25
N ILE A 124 -9.31 -10.95 8.18
CA ILE A 124 -10.06 -10.38 7.05
C ILE A 124 -9.12 -9.81 5.98
N LEU A 125 -8.20 -8.91 6.35
CA LEU A 125 -7.36 -8.19 5.37
C LEU A 125 -6.12 -8.99 4.93
N GLY A 126 -5.66 -9.96 5.71
CA GLY A 126 -4.53 -10.80 5.33
C GLY A 126 -4.73 -11.56 4.02
N PRO A 127 -5.90 -12.19 3.79
CA PRO A 127 -6.23 -12.77 2.48
C PRO A 127 -6.25 -11.75 1.32
N VAL A 128 -6.65 -10.49 1.57
CA VAL A 128 -6.63 -9.43 0.55
C VAL A 128 -5.19 -9.11 0.13
N ILE A 129 -4.30 -8.88 1.11
CA ILE A 129 -2.87 -8.61 0.85
C ILE A 129 -2.21 -9.80 0.12
N SER A 130 -2.49 -11.02 0.57
CA SER A 130 -1.96 -12.23 -0.10
C SER A 130 -2.52 -12.36 -1.53
N GLY A 131 -3.79 -12.00 -1.73
CA GLY A 131 -4.45 -11.97 -3.04
C GLY A 131 -3.79 -10.97 -4.00
N CYS A 132 -3.31 -9.81 -3.52
CA CYS A 132 -2.54 -8.87 -4.33
C CYS A 132 -1.27 -9.51 -4.89
N ALA A 133 -0.51 -10.25 -4.06
CA ALA A 133 0.68 -10.98 -4.51
C ALA A 133 0.33 -12.06 -5.54
N GLU A 134 -0.72 -12.84 -5.29
CA GLU A 134 -1.19 -13.89 -6.21
C GLU A 134 -1.68 -13.33 -7.55
N ALA A 135 -2.29 -12.14 -7.55
CA ALA A 135 -2.72 -11.43 -8.75
C ALA A 135 -1.54 -10.87 -9.56
N GLY A 136 -0.37 -10.67 -8.93
CA GLY A 136 0.85 -10.21 -9.59
C GLY A 136 1.12 -8.71 -9.40
N PHE A 137 0.59 -8.09 -8.35
CA PHE A 137 1.08 -6.79 -7.89
C PHE A 137 2.50 -6.94 -7.31
N GLU A 138 3.29 -5.88 -7.37
CA GLU A 138 4.64 -5.82 -6.82
C GLU A 138 4.70 -5.20 -5.43
N ALA A 139 3.67 -4.43 -5.06
CA ALA A 139 3.56 -3.78 -3.76
C ALA A 139 2.12 -3.65 -3.28
N VAL A 140 1.96 -3.33 -1.99
CA VAL A 140 0.70 -2.85 -1.42
C VAL A 140 0.87 -1.44 -0.88
N GLU A 141 -0.20 -0.67 -0.89
CA GLU A 141 -0.36 0.60 -0.22
C GLU A 141 -1.40 0.42 0.89
N ILE A 142 -1.04 0.75 2.14
CA ILE A 142 -1.94 0.64 3.29
C ILE A 142 -2.44 2.04 3.65
N ASP A 143 -3.73 2.27 3.40
CA ASP A 143 -4.35 3.57 3.64
C ASP A 143 -4.86 3.74 5.07
N ASN A 144 -5.10 5.00 5.45
CA ASN A 144 -5.65 5.44 6.73
C ASN A 144 -4.78 5.11 7.96
N LEU A 145 -3.45 5.05 7.79
CA LEU A 145 -2.48 4.80 8.85
C LEU A 145 -2.58 5.84 9.99
N ASP A 146 -3.07 7.04 9.69
CA ASP A 146 -3.21 8.18 10.60
C ASP A 146 -4.51 8.21 11.42
N THR A 147 -5.36 7.17 11.37
CA THR A 147 -6.65 7.15 12.08
C THR A 147 -6.54 7.45 13.57
N TRP A 148 -5.45 7.04 14.22
CA TRP A 148 -5.20 7.33 15.64
C TRP A 148 -5.03 8.84 15.93
N THR A 149 -4.67 9.66 14.94
CA THR A 149 -4.59 11.12 15.08
C THR A 149 -5.94 11.81 14.87
N ARG A 150 -6.86 11.15 14.14
CA ARG A 150 -8.14 11.70 13.71
C ARG A 150 -9.31 11.28 14.59
N PHE A 151 -9.21 10.13 15.24
CA PHE A 151 -10.30 9.53 16.00
C PHE A 151 -9.91 9.28 17.46
N ASP A 152 -10.68 9.88 18.40
CA ASP A 152 -10.54 9.57 19.82
C ASP A 152 -10.83 8.08 20.08
N GLY A 153 -10.01 7.44 20.90
CA GLY A 153 -10.21 6.05 21.32
C GLY A 153 -9.35 5.01 20.58
N ILE A 154 -8.65 5.40 19.52
CA ILE A 154 -7.63 4.54 18.91
C ILE A 154 -6.30 4.73 19.64
N ASP A 155 -5.69 3.62 20.01
CA ASP A 155 -4.37 3.58 20.64
C ASP A 155 -3.26 3.64 19.60
N GLU A 156 -2.34 4.60 19.71
CA GLU A 156 -1.20 4.75 18.79
C GLU A 156 -0.33 3.50 18.75
N ASP A 157 -0.03 2.91 19.92
CA ASP A 157 0.77 1.67 20.01
C ASP A 157 0.04 0.51 19.31
N GLY A 158 -1.29 0.46 19.42
CA GLY A 158 -2.14 -0.53 18.73
C GLY A 158 -2.15 -0.35 17.22
N ALA A 159 -2.27 0.89 16.73
CA ALA A 159 -2.20 1.21 15.31
C ALA A 159 -0.82 0.86 14.73
N SER A 160 0.26 1.25 15.42
CA SER A 160 1.63 0.90 15.03
C SER A 160 1.87 -0.61 15.01
N ALA A 161 1.32 -1.36 15.98
CA ALA A 161 1.44 -2.80 16.01
C ALA A 161 0.73 -3.46 14.82
N LEU A 162 -0.49 -3.00 14.44
CA LEU A 162 -1.18 -3.50 13.25
C LEU A 162 -0.40 -3.17 11.97
N ALA A 163 0.16 -1.96 11.87
CA ALA A 163 1.00 -1.56 10.74
C ALA A 163 2.23 -2.45 10.58
N ALA A 164 2.91 -2.82 11.69
CA ALA A 164 4.04 -3.75 11.67
C ALA A 164 3.64 -5.15 11.19
N GLU A 165 2.44 -5.62 11.55
CA GLU A 165 1.91 -6.91 11.10
C GLU A 165 1.59 -6.90 9.60
N TYR A 166 1.10 -5.77 9.05
CA TYR A 166 0.94 -5.60 7.60
C TYR A 166 2.29 -5.63 6.87
N VAL A 167 3.33 -5.00 7.42
CA VAL A 167 4.69 -5.03 6.86
C VAL A 167 5.21 -6.46 6.81
N GLU A 168 5.13 -7.21 7.90
CA GLU A 168 5.58 -8.60 7.96
C GLU A 168 4.83 -9.49 6.95
N LEU A 169 3.51 -9.33 6.86
CA LEU A 169 2.68 -10.07 5.93
C LEU A 169 3.04 -9.76 4.47
N SER A 170 3.18 -8.47 4.13
CA SER A 170 3.54 -8.03 2.77
C SER A 170 4.90 -8.55 2.34
N HIS A 171 5.91 -8.39 3.18
CA HIS A 171 7.26 -8.92 2.92
C HIS A 171 7.28 -10.44 2.80
N SER A 172 6.50 -11.15 3.62
CA SER A 172 6.37 -12.61 3.54
C SER A 172 5.71 -13.06 2.23
N ALA A 173 4.83 -12.24 1.67
CA ALA A 173 4.21 -12.45 0.37
C ALA A 173 5.10 -11.99 -0.83
N GLY A 174 6.25 -11.35 -0.54
CA GLY A 174 7.17 -10.83 -1.56
C GLY A 174 6.77 -9.47 -2.13
N LEU A 175 5.86 -8.76 -1.47
CA LEU A 175 5.40 -7.41 -1.82
C LEU A 175 6.21 -6.36 -1.08
N ALA A 176 6.56 -5.26 -1.73
CA ALA A 176 6.92 -4.03 -1.05
C ALA A 176 5.67 -3.39 -0.41
N ILE A 177 5.86 -2.52 0.57
CA ILE A 177 4.74 -1.88 1.26
C ILE A 177 4.93 -0.37 1.37
N ALA A 178 3.88 0.39 1.01
CA ALA A 178 3.85 1.84 1.09
C ALA A 178 3.15 2.33 2.36
N GLN A 179 3.78 3.29 3.02
CA GLN A 179 3.09 4.21 3.92
C GLN A 179 2.19 5.12 3.08
N LYS A 180 0.89 5.24 3.43
CA LYS A 180 0.02 6.26 2.87
C LYS A 180 -0.13 7.40 3.86
N ASN A 181 0.18 8.64 3.41
CA ASN A 181 0.06 9.85 4.23
C ASN A 181 0.76 9.74 5.60
N ALA A 182 0.27 10.41 6.66
CA ALA A 182 0.85 10.41 8.01
C ALA A 182 2.30 10.91 8.05
N ALA A 183 2.54 12.16 7.62
CA ALA A 183 3.87 12.78 7.52
C ALA A 183 4.66 12.70 8.83
N GLU A 184 3.99 12.85 9.98
CA GLU A 184 4.57 12.77 11.32
C GLU A 184 5.11 11.39 11.69
N MET A 185 4.66 10.34 11.00
CA MET A 185 5.09 8.97 11.23
C MET A 185 6.24 8.52 10.33
N ALA A 186 6.63 9.27 9.31
CA ALA A 186 7.52 8.79 8.24
C ALA A 186 8.83 8.19 8.76
N GLU A 187 9.52 8.85 9.71
CA GLU A 187 10.75 8.32 10.32
C GLU A 187 10.50 7.00 11.07
N HIS A 188 9.40 6.90 11.82
CA HIS A 188 9.02 5.69 12.56
C HIS A 188 8.57 4.57 11.61
N ALA A 189 7.73 4.89 10.65
CA ALA A 189 7.21 3.94 9.68
C ALA A 189 8.33 3.27 8.86
N HIS A 190 9.29 4.06 8.37
CA HIS A 190 10.43 3.51 7.64
C HIS A 190 11.46 2.85 8.55
N GLY A 191 11.88 3.56 9.62
CA GLY A 191 13.03 3.16 10.44
C GLY A 191 12.75 2.03 11.41
N GLU A 192 11.51 1.92 11.92
CA GLU A 192 11.13 0.96 12.96
C GLU A 192 10.08 -0.05 12.49
N LEU A 193 9.05 0.38 11.74
CA LEU A 193 8.01 -0.53 11.25
C LEU A 193 8.42 -1.25 9.97
N GLY A 194 9.27 -0.66 9.13
CA GLY A 194 9.82 -1.29 7.93
C GLY A 194 9.05 -1.04 6.65
N PHE A 195 8.29 0.07 6.54
CA PHE A 195 7.72 0.52 5.29
C PHE A 195 8.83 0.85 4.28
N ASP A 196 8.65 0.46 3.02
CA ASP A 196 9.69 0.52 1.99
C ASP A 196 9.69 1.84 1.21
N PHE A 197 8.51 2.44 1.02
CA PHE A 197 8.30 3.67 0.27
C PHE A 197 7.05 4.40 0.76
N ALA A 198 6.73 5.57 0.20
CA ALA A 198 5.56 6.34 0.58
C ALA A 198 4.68 6.73 -0.62
N VAL A 199 3.37 6.80 -0.38
CA VAL A 199 2.38 7.46 -1.23
C VAL A 199 1.78 8.60 -0.41
N THR A 200 1.84 9.82 -0.93
CA THR A 200 1.36 11.00 -0.23
C THR A 200 0.38 11.79 -1.08
N GLU A 201 -0.67 12.25 -0.45
CA GLU A 201 -1.64 13.16 -1.04
C GLU A 201 -1.43 14.55 -0.45
N GLU A 202 -1.40 15.54 -1.34
CA GLU A 202 -1.42 16.96 -0.99
C GLU A 202 -0.21 17.47 -0.19
N CYS A 203 0.91 16.72 -0.15
CA CYS A 203 2.08 17.19 0.61
C CYS A 203 2.61 18.54 0.11
N GLY A 204 2.44 18.85 -1.19
CA GLY A 204 2.79 20.16 -1.76
C GLY A 204 1.85 21.27 -1.31
N ARG A 205 0.56 20.96 -1.12
CA ARG A 205 -0.42 21.88 -0.53
C ARG A 205 -0.09 22.24 0.91
N TYR A 206 0.33 21.24 1.70
CA TYR A 206 0.57 21.38 3.14
C TYR A 206 2.02 21.77 3.48
N ASP A 207 2.92 21.89 2.48
CA ASP A 207 4.35 22.18 2.66
C ASP A 207 5.06 21.14 3.55
N GLU A 208 4.74 19.85 3.32
CA GLU A 208 5.24 18.74 4.14
C GLU A 208 5.93 17.63 3.33
N CYS A 209 6.16 17.84 2.01
CA CYS A 209 6.80 16.81 1.15
C CYS A 209 8.16 16.38 1.66
N ALA A 210 8.93 17.29 2.30
CA ALA A 210 10.21 16.99 2.90
C ALA A 210 10.13 15.88 3.98
N ALA A 211 9.02 15.78 4.70
CA ALA A 211 8.84 14.73 5.71
C ALA A 211 8.92 13.31 5.11
N TYR A 212 8.52 13.16 3.86
CA TYR A 212 8.61 11.90 3.13
C TYR A 212 9.91 11.76 2.36
N THR A 213 10.31 12.79 1.59
CA THR A 213 11.48 12.70 0.71
C THR A 213 12.80 12.65 1.45
N ASP A 214 12.89 13.25 2.65
CA ASP A 214 14.08 13.13 3.52
C ASP A 214 14.23 11.70 4.08
N VAL A 215 13.14 10.94 4.19
CA VAL A 215 13.11 9.58 4.75
C VAL A 215 13.23 8.52 3.66
N TYR A 216 12.38 8.58 2.63
CA TYR A 216 12.27 7.57 1.57
C TYR A 216 13.08 7.91 0.31
N GLY A 217 13.70 9.10 0.25
CA GLY A 217 14.46 9.56 -0.91
C GLY A 217 13.60 9.67 -2.16
N ASP A 218 14.05 9.00 -3.23
CA ASP A 218 13.35 9.02 -4.52
C ASP A 218 12.12 8.08 -4.58
N HIS A 219 11.87 7.27 -3.52
CA HIS A 219 10.76 6.33 -3.45
C HIS A 219 9.53 6.94 -2.76
N VAL A 220 9.08 8.08 -3.30
CA VAL A 220 7.85 8.76 -2.90
C VAL A 220 6.99 8.99 -4.14
N LEU A 221 5.70 8.66 -4.06
CA LEU A 221 4.69 8.93 -5.06
C LEU A 221 3.77 10.04 -4.52
N GLN A 222 3.67 11.16 -5.22
CA GLN A 222 2.95 12.35 -4.77
C GLN A 222 1.73 12.62 -5.64
N ILE A 223 0.59 12.86 -5.00
CA ILE A 223 -0.69 13.18 -5.64
C ILE A 223 -1.16 14.54 -5.12
N GLU A 224 -1.57 15.41 -6.04
CA GLU A 224 -2.19 16.70 -5.71
C GLU A 224 -3.57 16.80 -6.36
N TYR A 225 -4.45 17.59 -5.75
CA TYR A 225 -5.83 17.77 -6.20
C TYR A 225 -6.11 19.23 -6.54
N PRO A 226 -6.71 19.54 -7.73
CA PRO A 226 -6.94 20.93 -8.17
C PRO A 226 -7.79 21.75 -7.23
N GLY A 227 -8.83 21.12 -6.63
CA GLY A 227 -9.74 21.78 -5.69
C GLY A 227 -9.01 22.27 -4.45
N SER A 228 -8.27 21.38 -3.82
CA SER A 228 -7.51 21.64 -2.61
C SER A 228 -6.37 22.63 -2.82
N LEU A 229 -5.66 22.53 -3.96
CA LEU A 229 -4.64 23.52 -4.32
C LEU A 229 -5.25 24.92 -4.50
N ALA A 230 -6.42 25.01 -5.15
CA ALA A 230 -7.12 26.30 -5.34
C ALA A 230 -7.56 26.93 -4.02
N GLU A 231 -8.01 26.13 -3.04
CA GLU A 231 -8.37 26.59 -1.70
C GLU A 231 -7.17 27.16 -0.93
N SER A 232 -6.00 26.57 -1.07
CA SER A 232 -4.76 27.07 -0.45
C SER A 232 -4.08 28.20 -1.23
N GLY A 233 -4.53 28.47 -2.45
CA GLY A 233 -3.94 29.48 -3.34
C GLY A 233 -2.62 29.06 -3.96
N VAL A 234 -2.31 27.77 -3.95
CA VAL A 234 -1.12 27.15 -4.57
C VAL A 234 -1.51 26.59 -5.93
N SER A 235 -0.69 26.78 -6.95
CA SER A 235 -0.87 26.16 -8.26
C SER A 235 -0.04 24.87 -8.36
N PHE A 236 -0.51 23.93 -9.22
CA PHE A 236 0.28 22.72 -9.50
C PHE A 236 1.67 23.02 -10.09
N ALA A 237 1.80 24.12 -10.86
CA ALA A 237 3.10 24.56 -11.37
C ALA A 237 4.06 25.01 -10.24
N GLU A 238 3.55 25.58 -9.15
CA GLU A 238 4.33 25.92 -7.96
C GLU A 238 4.74 24.65 -7.23
N VAL A 239 3.84 23.66 -7.08
CA VAL A 239 4.20 22.34 -6.53
C VAL A 239 5.30 21.69 -7.37
N CYS A 240 5.19 21.69 -8.71
CA CYS A 240 6.24 21.15 -9.57
C CYS A 240 7.61 21.86 -9.43
N ALA A 241 7.63 23.08 -8.89
CA ALA A 241 8.85 23.84 -8.65
C ALA A 241 9.44 23.67 -7.23
N LEU A 242 8.75 22.95 -6.33
CA LEU A 242 9.26 22.68 -4.97
C LEU A 242 10.54 21.83 -5.04
N PRO A 243 11.56 22.17 -4.23
CA PRO A 243 12.82 21.42 -4.23
C PRO A 243 12.70 20.02 -3.61
N ASP A 244 11.74 19.84 -2.75
CA ASP A 244 11.46 18.64 -1.94
C ASP A 244 10.27 17.82 -2.43
N ARG A 245 9.68 18.17 -3.60
CA ARG A 245 8.64 17.34 -4.22
C ARG A 245 9.17 15.96 -4.59
N ALA A 246 8.29 14.98 -4.61
CA ALA A 246 8.63 13.64 -5.08
C ALA A 246 8.99 13.62 -6.59
N PRO A 247 9.86 12.71 -7.04
CA PRO A 247 10.19 12.55 -8.46
C PRO A 247 8.94 12.28 -9.33
N LEU A 248 8.04 11.44 -8.84
CA LEU A 248 6.77 11.12 -9.49
C LEU A 248 5.63 11.87 -8.78
N THR A 249 5.35 13.08 -9.26
CA THR A 249 4.29 13.96 -8.77
C THR A 249 3.22 14.13 -9.84
N ILE A 250 1.95 13.87 -9.47
CA ILE A 250 0.80 13.98 -10.36
C ILE A 250 -0.29 14.89 -9.79
N LEU A 251 -1.13 15.39 -10.70
CA LEU A 251 -2.39 16.06 -10.40
C LEU A 251 -3.55 15.16 -10.82
N ARG A 252 -4.46 14.84 -9.93
CA ARG A 252 -5.67 14.06 -10.19
C ARG A 252 -6.90 14.80 -9.70
N ASP A 253 -8.05 14.47 -10.27
CA ASP A 253 -9.32 14.83 -9.64
C ASP A 253 -9.52 14.03 -8.34
N SER A 254 -10.25 14.62 -7.37
CA SER A 254 -10.47 14.00 -6.05
C SER A 254 -11.31 12.74 -6.08
N ASP A 255 -12.14 12.56 -7.12
CA ASP A 255 -12.95 11.36 -7.31
C ASP A 255 -12.17 10.24 -8.01
N LEU A 256 -10.91 10.50 -8.42
CA LEU A 256 -10.02 9.58 -9.13
C LEU A 256 -10.66 8.92 -10.35
N VAL A 257 -11.47 9.69 -11.06
CA VAL A 257 -12.28 9.23 -12.20
C VAL A 257 -11.41 8.50 -13.22
N ALA A 258 -11.94 7.40 -13.76
CA ALA A 258 -11.22 6.61 -14.76
C ALA A 258 -10.92 7.40 -16.03
N GLY A 259 -9.77 7.12 -16.67
CA GLY A 259 -9.32 7.81 -17.86
C GLY A 259 -10.35 7.79 -19.00
N GLY A 260 -10.68 8.97 -19.49
CA GLY A 260 -11.66 9.17 -20.56
C GLY A 260 -13.10 9.39 -20.11
N GLU A 261 -13.39 9.25 -18.82
CA GLU A 261 -14.71 9.55 -18.26
C GLU A 261 -14.84 11.06 -17.91
N PRO A 262 -16.09 11.59 -17.86
CA PRO A 262 -16.31 12.99 -17.49
C PRO A 262 -15.82 13.30 -16.08
N GLY A 263 -15.02 14.34 -15.92
CA GLY A 263 -14.42 14.74 -14.64
C GLY A 263 -12.96 14.34 -14.49
N TYR A 264 -12.45 13.42 -15.34
CA TYR A 264 -11.06 13.02 -15.32
C TYR A 264 -10.10 14.20 -15.46
N VAL A 265 -9.18 14.31 -14.52
CA VAL A 265 -8.06 15.25 -14.54
C VAL A 265 -6.77 14.45 -14.36
N TYR A 266 -5.78 14.75 -15.20
CA TYR A 266 -4.43 14.23 -15.05
C TYR A 266 -3.41 15.27 -15.49
N GLY A 267 -2.37 15.44 -14.67
CA GLY A 267 -1.19 16.24 -14.97
C GLY A 267 0.02 15.61 -14.27
N SER A 268 1.22 15.88 -14.75
CA SER A 268 2.46 15.42 -14.12
C SER A 268 3.53 16.49 -14.16
N CYS A 269 4.42 16.50 -13.21
CA CYS A 269 5.63 17.28 -13.27
C CYS A 269 6.68 16.53 -14.11
#